data_c7f9b77c94b506faf696365fb5031094
#
_entry.id   c7f9b77c94b506faf696365fb5031094
#
_cell.length_a   1.000
_cell.length_b   1.000
_cell.length_c   1.000
_cell.angle_alpha   90.00
_cell.angle_beta   90.00
_cell.angle_gamma   90.00
#
_symmetry.space_group_name_H-M   'P 1'
#
loop_
_entity.id
_entity.type
_entity.pdbx_description
1 polymer ?
#
loop_
_entity_poly.entity_id
_entity_poly.type
_entity_poly.pdbx_seq_one_letter_code
_entity_poly.pdbx_strand_id
1 'polypeptide(L)'
;MKVSHFVSLFFGLGVAVMANAAPDPNFHIYLAFGQSNMEGQGNIESQDKTVDKRFQVLWSTNETNCGKKLGEWSDAVPPLASCSGKLGPADYFGRTMVEKTDSKIRVGIVDVAVAGCSIHRAR
;
A
#
# COMPACT_ATOMS: atom_id res chain seq x y z
N MET A 1 44.85 6.40 53.63
CA MET A 1 44.67 5.45 52.56
C MET A 1 43.53 5.97 51.67
N LYS A 2 43.84 6.59 50.52
CA LYS A 2 42.85 7.15 49.62
C LYS A 2 42.62 6.15 48.47
N VAL A 3 41.41 5.59 48.38
CA VAL A 3 41.01 4.71 47.29
C VAL A 3 40.44 5.59 46.20
N SER A 4 41.13 5.66 45.06
CA SER A 4 40.72 6.39 43.88
C SER A 4 39.85 5.47 43.02
N HIS A 5 38.59 5.86 42.82
CA HIS A 5 37.68 5.13 41.93
C HIS A 5 37.84 5.69 40.52
N PHE A 6 38.43 4.88 39.64
CA PHE A 6 38.42 5.13 38.18
C PHE A 6 37.08 4.72 37.62
N VAL A 7 36.30 5.70 37.21
CA VAL A 7 35.09 5.46 36.42
C VAL A 7 35.48 5.42 34.92
N SER A 8 35.54 4.23 34.34
CA SER A 8 35.73 4.06 32.91
C SER A 8 34.41 4.29 32.18
N LEU A 9 34.33 5.41 31.47
CA LEU A 9 33.20 5.74 30.60
C LEU A 9 33.43 5.06 29.25
N PHE A 10 32.74 3.93 29.00
CA PHE A 10 32.70 3.29 27.71
C PHE A 10 31.75 4.07 26.79
N PHE A 11 32.30 4.85 25.88
CA PHE A 11 31.56 5.41 24.75
C PHE A 11 31.37 4.31 23.69
N GLY A 12 30.21 3.66 23.72
CA GLY A 12 29.82 2.75 22.65
C GLY A 12 29.45 3.53 21.39
N LEU A 13 30.33 3.51 20.39
CA LEU A 13 30.07 4.06 19.05
C LEU A 13 29.09 3.13 18.34
N GLY A 14 27.79 3.42 18.43
CA GLY A 14 26.76 2.72 17.69
C GLY A 14 26.87 3.02 16.19
N VAL A 15 27.44 2.09 15.42
CA VAL A 15 27.39 2.14 13.96
C VAL A 15 25.94 1.83 13.54
N ALA A 16 25.19 2.85 13.16
CA ALA A 16 23.89 2.68 12.50
C ALA A 16 24.14 2.06 11.12
N VAL A 17 23.94 0.76 10.99
CA VAL A 17 23.90 0.08 9.68
C VAL A 17 22.62 0.52 9.01
N MET A 18 22.72 1.45 8.05
CA MET A 18 21.64 1.74 7.12
C MET A 18 21.43 0.49 6.25
N ALA A 19 20.47 -0.33 6.64
CA ALA A 19 20.02 -1.42 5.79
C ALA A 19 19.35 -0.81 4.56
N ASN A 20 20.07 -0.74 3.45
CA ASN A 20 19.45 -0.54 2.13
C ASN A 20 18.61 -1.78 1.84
N ALA A 21 17.31 -1.71 2.17
CA ALA A 21 16.38 -2.74 1.77
C ALA A 21 16.29 -2.73 0.23
N ALA A 22 16.86 -3.73 -0.42
CA ALA A 22 16.68 -3.94 -1.84
C ALA A 22 15.18 -4.14 -2.13
N PRO A 23 14.67 -3.66 -3.29
CA PRO A 23 13.29 -3.91 -3.68
C PRO A 23 13.00 -5.41 -3.68
N ASP A 24 11.83 -5.81 -3.16
CA ASP A 24 11.39 -7.20 -3.22
C ASP A 24 11.02 -7.57 -4.66
N PRO A 25 11.77 -8.44 -5.35
CA PRO A 25 11.49 -8.81 -6.73
C PRO A 25 10.19 -9.61 -6.90
N ASN A 26 9.63 -10.10 -5.81
CA ASN A 26 8.37 -10.83 -5.80
C ASN A 26 7.16 -9.94 -5.45
N PHE A 27 7.34 -8.65 -5.28
CA PHE A 27 6.25 -7.71 -5.07
C PHE A 27 6.08 -6.79 -6.27
N HIS A 28 5.11 -7.10 -7.13
CA HIS A 28 4.80 -6.33 -8.33
C HIS A 28 3.79 -5.24 -7.99
N ILE A 29 4.19 -3.98 -8.11
CA ILE A 29 3.36 -2.83 -7.77
C ILE A 29 2.87 -2.17 -9.06
N TYR A 30 1.56 -1.92 -9.15
CA TYR A 30 0.90 -1.26 -10.26
C TYR A 30 0.25 0.04 -9.80
N LEU A 31 0.40 1.08 -10.59
CA LEU A 31 -0.24 2.36 -10.36
C LEU A 31 -1.53 2.45 -11.18
N ALA A 32 -2.66 2.61 -10.50
CA ALA A 32 -3.95 2.91 -11.10
C ALA A 32 -4.25 4.40 -10.90
N PHE A 33 -4.47 5.11 -12.01
CA PHE A 33 -4.80 6.53 -11.96
C PHE A 33 -5.87 6.87 -12.98
N GLY A 34 -6.66 7.88 -12.70
CA GLY A 34 -7.78 8.29 -13.53
C GLY A 34 -8.76 9.15 -12.76
N GLN A 35 -10.01 9.02 -13.11
CA GLN A 35 -11.12 9.70 -12.44
C GLN A 35 -12.19 8.69 -12.02
N SER A 36 -13.46 9.10 -11.95
CA SER A 36 -14.58 8.34 -11.40
C SER A 36 -14.66 6.86 -11.83
N ASN A 37 -14.40 6.56 -13.09
CA ASN A 37 -14.46 5.16 -13.54
C ASN A 37 -13.34 4.31 -12.95
N MET A 38 -12.14 4.86 -12.79
CA MET A 38 -11.03 4.15 -12.16
C MET A 38 -11.21 4.09 -10.64
N GLU A 39 -11.67 5.17 -10.00
CA GLU A 39 -12.00 5.21 -8.58
C GLU A 39 -13.02 4.12 -8.20
N GLY A 40 -13.94 3.80 -9.12
CA GLY A 40 -14.91 2.74 -8.99
C GLY A 40 -16.35 3.22 -8.95
N GLN A 41 -17.15 2.69 -9.85
CA GLN A 41 -18.58 2.98 -9.97
C GLN A 41 -19.45 1.72 -9.88
N GLY A 42 -18.85 0.53 -9.95
CA GLY A 42 -19.54 -0.76 -9.83
C GLY A 42 -19.98 -1.05 -8.40
N ASN A 43 -21.06 -1.78 -8.23
CA ASN A 43 -21.47 -2.21 -6.91
C ASN A 43 -20.48 -3.26 -6.37
N ILE A 44 -20.13 -3.12 -5.08
CA ILE A 44 -19.31 -4.11 -4.37
C ILE A 44 -20.27 -5.20 -3.87
N GLU A 45 -20.08 -6.41 -4.34
CA GLU A 45 -20.89 -7.56 -3.96
C GLU A 45 -20.17 -8.45 -2.93
N SER A 46 -20.83 -9.52 -2.48
CA SER A 46 -20.26 -10.39 -1.44
C SER A 46 -18.96 -11.08 -1.86
N GLN A 47 -18.86 -11.51 -3.12
CA GLN A 47 -17.65 -12.15 -3.66
C GLN A 47 -16.46 -11.20 -3.70
N ASP A 48 -16.69 -9.89 -3.84
CA ASP A 48 -15.63 -8.89 -3.94
C ASP A 48 -14.92 -8.65 -2.59
N LYS A 49 -15.59 -9.03 -1.49
CA LYS A 49 -15.06 -8.86 -0.13
C LYS A 49 -14.01 -9.91 0.27
N THR A 50 -13.87 -10.97 -0.53
CA THR A 50 -12.86 -12.00 -0.33
C THR A 50 -11.74 -11.81 -1.33
N VAL A 51 -10.52 -11.64 -0.84
CA VAL A 51 -9.32 -11.43 -1.68
C VAL A 51 -8.20 -12.38 -1.27
N ASP A 52 -7.35 -12.74 -2.25
CA ASP A 52 -6.10 -13.45 -1.98
C ASP A 52 -5.17 -12.52 -1.17
N LYS A 53 -4.51 -13.06 -0.15
CA LYS A 53 -3.56 -12.31 0.71
C LYS A 53 -2.36 -11.75 -0.06
N ARG A 54 -2.07 -12.27 -1.24
CA ARG A 54 -1.06 -11.74 -2.15
C ARG A 54 -1.51 -10.48 -2.88
N PHE A 55 -2.81 -10.15 -2.88
CA PHE A 55 -3.34 -8.94 -3.47
C PHE A 55 -3.49 -7.85 -2.40
N GLN A 56 -2.73 -6.80 -2.55
CA GLN A 56 -2.62 -5.73 -1.57
C GLN A 56 -2.87 -4.35 -2.20
N VAL A 57 -3.35 -3.41 -1.40
CA VAL A 57 -3.52 -2.01 -1.78
C VAL A 57 -2.72 -1.12 -0.84
N LEU A 58 -2.00 -0.14 -1.39
CA LEU A 58 -1.45 0.97 -0.62
C LEU A 58 -2.50 2.07 -0.54
N TRP A 59 -2.93 2.39 0.68
CA TRP A 59 -3.92 3.45 0.85
C TRP A 59 -3.32 4.82 0.62
N SER A 60 -3.83 5.57 -0.36
CA SER A 60 -3.25 6.81 -0.88
C SER A 60 -4.01 8.09 -0.47
N THR A 61 -5.04 7.98 0.36
CA THR A 61 -5.90 9.10 0.79
C THR A 61 -5.96 9.23 2.32
N ASN A 62 -6.27 10.42 2.81
CA ASN A 62 -6.47 10.71 4.24
C ASN A 62 -7.81 10.19 4.79
N GLU A 63 -8.67 9.61 3.96
CA GLU A 63 -9.94 9.05 4.41
C GLU A 63 -9.71 7.80 5.24
N THR A 64 -10.31 7.73 6.43
CA THR A 64 -10.09 6.62 7.38
C THR A 64 -11.36 5.86 7.75
N ASN A 65 -12.52 6.32 7.29
CA ASN A 65 -13.83 5.77 7.65
C ASN A 65 -14.14 4.39 7.05
N CYS A 66 -13.24 3.84 6.23
CA CYS A 66 -13.31 2.48 5.69
C CYS A 66 -12.23 1.53 6.27
N GLY A 67 -11.61 1.91 7.39
CA GLY A 67 -10.67 1.06 8.12
C GLY A 67 -9.27 0.94 7.51
N LYS A 68 -8.95 1.75 6.49
CA LYS A 68 -7.63 1.83 5.88
C LYS A 68 -6.88 3.07 6.37
N LYS A 69 -5.55 3.07 6.29
CA LYS A 69 -4.70 4.17 6.77
C LYS A 69 -3.72 4.60 5.70
N LEU A 70 -3.58 5.91 5.52
CA LEU A 70 -2.65 6.52 4.56
C LEU A 70 -1.24 5.95 4.70
N GLY A 71 -0.66 5.52 3.58
CA GLY A 71 0.70 4.99 3.50
C GLY A 71 0.86 3.56 4.01
N GLU A 72 -0.22 2.89 4.41
CA GLU A 72 -0.17 1.49 4.84
C GLU A 72 -0.67 0.54 3.75
N TRP A 73 0.01 -0.60 3.62
CA TRP A 73 -0.46 -1.72 2.81
C TRP A 73 -1.49 -2.54 3.58
N SER A 74 -2.54 -2.95 2.89
CA SER A 74 -3.58 -3.84 3.43
C SER A 74 -4.09 -4.79 2.35
N ASP A 75 -4.88 -5.81 2.75
CA ASP A 75 -5.58 -6.64 1.76
C ASP A 75 -6.43 -5.75 0.85
N ALA A 76 -6.38 -6.01 -0.46
CA ALA A 76 -7.05 -5.19 -1.46
C ALA A 76 -8.57 -5.45 -1.53
N VAL A 77 -9.24 -5.39 -0.38
CA VAL A 77 -10.70 -5.43 -0.30
C VAL A 77 -11.24 -4.08 -0.78
N PRO A 78 -12.14 -4.02 -1.78
CA PRO A 78 -12.68 -2.77 -2.27
C PRO A 78 -13.46 -2.00 -1.18
N PRO A 79 -13.55 -0.65 -1.27
CA PRO A 79 -13.02 0.20 -2.35
C PRO A 79 -11.49 0.38 -2.27
N LEU A 80 -10.82 0.60 -3.41
CA LEU A 80 -9.36 0.69 -3.46
C LEU A 80 -8.81 2.12 -3.53
N ALA A 81 -9.56 3.08 -4.05
CA ALA A 81 -9.10 4.46 -4.27
C ALA A 81 -9.51 5.42 -3.15
N SER A 82 -10.77 5.40 -2.73
CA SER A 82 -11.35 6.26 -1.70
C SER A 82 -12.42 5.52 -0.91
N CYS A 83 -12.74 5.98 0.29
CA CYS A 83 -13.79 5.33 1.09
C CYS A 83 -15.21 5.51 0.51
N SER A 84 -15.41 6.53 -0.32
CA SER A 84 -16.64 6.77 -1.08
C SER A 84 -16.67 6.05 -2.42
N GLY A 85 -15.53 5.50 -2.87
CA GLY A 85 -15.42 4.71 -4.07
C GLY A 85 -16.21 3.40 -4.00
N LYS A 86 -16.29 2.75 -5.15
CA LYS A 86 -16.97 1.46 -5.32
C LYS A 86 -16.00 0.46 -5.97
N LEU A 87 -16.53 -0.52 -6.69
CA LEU A 87 -15.72 -1.46 -7.44
C LEU A 87 -15.19 -0.77 -8.73
N GLY A 88 -13.88 -0.76 -8.89
CA GLY A 88 -13.19 -0.18 -10.05
C GLY A 88 -12.39 -1.21 -10.83
N PRO A 89 -11.86 -0.85 -12.01
CA PRO A 89 -11.08 -1.76 -12.85
C PRO A 89 -9.83 -2.32 -12.17
N ALA A 90 -9.21 -1.55 -11.28
CA ALA A 90 -7.99 -1.96 -10.57
C ALA A 90 -8.20 -3.22 -9.71
N ASP A 91 -9.42 -3.45 -9.20
CA ASP A 91 -9.75 -4.60 -8.37
C ASP A 91 -9.59 -5.91 -9.16
N TYR A 92 -10.35 -6.09 -10.25
CA TYR A 92 -10.28 -7.31 -11.05
C TYR A 92 -9.00 -7.43 -11.87
N PHE A 93 -8.34 -6.33 -12.18
CA PHE A 93 -6.98 -6.37 -12.71
C PHE A 93 -6.04 -7.06 -11.71
N GLY A 94 -6.01 -6.61 -10.47
CA GLY A 94 -5.13 -7.16 -9.45
C GLY A 94 -5.45 -8.62 -9.12
N ARG A 95 -6.73 -8.99 -9.01
CA ARG A 95 -7.18 -10.39 -8.82
C ARG A 95 -6.69 -11.29 -9.94
N THR A 96 -6.86 -10.85 -11.19
CA THR A 96 -6.40 -11.61 -12.35
C THR A 96 -4.88 -11.75 -12.37
N MET A 97 -4.14 -10.69 -12.02
CA MET A 97 -2.68 -10.76 -11.94
C MET A 97 -2.22 -11.78 -10.88
N VAL A 98 -2.84 -11.80 -9.71
CA VAL A 98 -2.54 -12.80 -8.67
C VAL A 98 -2.84 -14.21 -9.15
N GLU A 99 -3.97 -14.42 -9.83
CA GLU A 99 -4.35 -15.73 -10.35
C GLU A 99 -3.38 -16.26 -11.44
N LYS A 100 -2.88 -15.37 -12.29
CA LYS A 100 -2.06 -15.73 -13.47
C LYS A 100 -0.55 -15.70 -13.21
N THR A 101 -0.11 -15.30 -12.02
CA THR A 101 1.31 -15.25 -11.67
C THR A 101 1.71 -16.42 -10.75
N ASP A 102 3.01 -16.64 -10.63
CA ASP A 102 3.59 -17.63 -9.70
C ASP A 102 3.11 -17.34 -8.26
N SER A 103 2.89 -18.39 -7.48
CA SER A 103 2.37 -18.31 -6.11
C SER A 103 3.22 -17.48 -5.14
N LYS A 104 4.50 -17.29 -5.44
CA LYS A 104 5.39 -16.42 -4.67
C LYS A 104 5.23 -14.92 -4.97
N ILE A 105 4.60 -14.57 -6.10
CA ILE A 105 4.41 -13.19 -6.51
C ILE A 105 3.25 -12.57 -5.73
N ARG A 106 3.52 -11.43 -5.11
CA ARG A 106 2.51 -10.54 -4.53
C ARG A 106 2.21 -9.40 -5.50
N VAL A 107 0.98 -8.95 -5.52
CA VAL A 107 0.51 -7.85 -6.38
C VAL A 107 0.04 -6.72 -5.50
N GLY A 108 0.62 -5.54 -5.69
CA GLY A 108 0.22 -4.31 -5.02
C GLY A 108 -0.44 -3.34 -6.00
N ILE A 109 -1.51 -2.70 -5.57
CA ILE A 109 -2.14 -1.58 -6.28
C ILE A 109 -1.93 -0.31 -5.48
N VAL A 110 -1.56 0.76 -6.17
CA VAL A 110 -1.63 2.14 -5.67
C VAL A 110 -2.67 2.84 -6.54
N ASP A 111 -3.89 3.01 -6.02
CA ASP A 111 -4.97 3.68 -6.75
C ASP A 111 -5.05 5.13 -6.28
N VAL A 112 -4.80 6.05 -7.21
CA VAL A 112 -4.82 7.51 -6.98
C VAL A 112 -5.90 8.20 -7.82
N ALA A 113 -6.89 7.46 -8.26
CA ALA A 113 -8.02 8.01 -9.00
C ALA A 113 -8.92 8.87 -8.10
N VAL A 114 -9.35 10.00 -8.62
CA VAL A 114 -10.25 10.93 -7.90
C VAL A 114 -11.37 11.37 -8.85
N ALA A 115 -12.63 11.14 -8.45
CA ALA A 115 -13.80 11.54 -9.22
C ALA A 115 -13.80 13.05 -9.51
N GLY A 116 -14.17 13.42 -10.72
CA GLY A 116 -14.22 14.81 -11.15
C GLY A 116 -12.86 15.49 -11.40
N CYS A 117 -11.74 14.77 -11.23
CA CYS A 117 -10.41 15.27 -11.56
C CYS A 117 -10.22 15.43 -13.06
N SER A 118 -9.56 16.53 -13.46
CA SER A 118 -9.07 16.74 -14.81
C SER A 118 -7.55 16.69 -14.82
N ILE A 119 -6.96 16.01 -15.79
CA ILE A 119 -5.50 15.94 -15.98
C ILE A 119 -4.87 17.32 -16.19
N HIS A 120 -5.66 18.30 -16.62
CA HIS A 120 -5.22 19.68 -16.83
C HIS A 120 -5.27 20.57 -15.58
N ARG A 121 -5.72 20.07 -14.43
CA ARG A 121 -5.86 20.83 -13.18
C ARG A 121 -4.69 20.67 -12.21
N ALA A 122 -3.57 20.13 -12.63
CA ALA A 122 -2.33 20.20 -11.85
C ALA A 122 -1.69 21.58 -12.02
N ARG A 123 -2.24 22.60 -11.35
CA ARG A 123 -1.60 23.89 -11.10
C ARG A 123 -1.71 24.24 -9.62
#